data_3876ac1611c1e2554c44ff9928c46b20
#
_entry.id   3876ac1611c1e2554c44ff9928c46b20
#
_cell.length_a   1.000
_cell.length_b   1.000
_cell.length_c   1.000
_cell.angle_alpha   90.00
_cell.angle_beta   90.00
_cell.angle_gamma   90.00
#
_symmetry.space_group_name_H-M   'P 1'
#
loop_
_entity.id
_entity.type
_entity.pdbx_description
1 polymer ?
#
loop_
_entity_poly.entity_id
_entity_poly.type
_entity_poly.pdbx_seq_one_letter_code
_entity_poly.pdbx_strand_id
1 'polypeptide(L)'
;MSIFDEVMSSDFTVFKNKEIFNLDYIPEIIQCRDAQLKSVLINIKPLLDNNKAINSILIGNTSTGKTTVIKHAIREIEEHTNLKTCYINCNIQDTLRKCYFQIYRVLFDREARRGLSTELIQEEVMKKLEEQSCILAIDDINYLSKNDANNLINELFRSNEFYHLNIALIITINDETFKYSLEKNAQSILLGHEIRFNDYTKDEIYSILKYRCNAGLKDHVINDEQLERISNYSHKIASLRRGLILIQVLGQTIESESRCKIEDEDIDKYVPY
;
A
#
# COMPACT_ATOMS: atom_id res chain seq x y z
N MET A 1 -28.30 11.34 -32.98
CA MET A 1 -27.64 11.31 -31.68
C MET A 1 -26.26 10.73 -31.91
N SER A 2 -25.19 11.36 -31.45
CA SER A 2 -23.87 10.75 -31.64
C SER A 2 -23.68 9.60 -30.64
N ILE A 3 -22.78 8.65 -30.95
CA ILE A 3 -22.42 7.58 -30.00
C ILE A 3 -22.00 8.18 -28.65
N PHE A 4 -21.36 9.35 -28.69
CA PHE A 4 -20.99 10.13 -27.49
C PHE A 4 -22.23 10.53 -26.68
N ASP A 5 -23.25 11.07 -27.33
CA ASP A 5 -24.49 11.51 -26.65
C ASP A 5 -25.22 10.31 -26.02
N GLU A 6 -25.24 9.17 -26.71
CA GLU A 6 -25.87 7.93 -26.23
C GLU A 6 -25.15 7.39 -24.98
N VAL A 7 -23.83 7.36 -24.97
CA VAL A 7 -23.01 6.89 -23.85
C VAL A 7 -23.08 7.85 -22.66
N MET A 8 -23.11 9.18 -22.92
CA MET A 8 -23.12 10.20 -21.86
C MET A 8 -24.50 10.47 -21.27
N SER A 9 -25.58 10.08 -21.96
CA SER A 9 -26.95 10.29 -21.47
C SER A 9 -27.47 9.20 -20.54
N SER A 10 -26.70 8.11 -20.34
CA SER A 10 -27.11 7.03 -19.46
C SER A 10 -26.79 7.38 -17.99
N ASP A 11 -27.83 7.77 -17.25
CA ASP A 11 -27.74 7.95 -15.78
C ASP A 11 -27.81 6.61 -15.02
N PHE A 12 -27.85 5.49 -15.76
CA PHE A 12 -27.92 4.17 -15.16
C PHE A 12 -26.56 3.73 -14.60
N THR A 13 -26.51 3.44 -13.31
CA THR A 13 -25.32 2.87 -12.66
C THR A 13 -25.70 1.77 -11.67
N VAL A 14 -24.91 0.72 -11.61
CA VAL A 14 -25.01 -0.35 -10.59
C VAL A 14 -24.10 -0.08 -9.40
N PHE A 15 -23.28 0.96 -9.45
CA PHE A 15 -22.39 1.33 -8.35
C PHE A 15 -23.06 2.37 -7.41
N LYS A 16 -22.87 2.18 -6.11
CA LYS A 16 -23.04 3.22 -5.09
C LYS A 16 -21.81 4.11 -5.08
N ASN A 17 -20.63 3.48 -5.10
CA ASN A 17 -19.33 4.13 -5.17
C ASN A 17 -18.33 3.22 -5.91
N LYS A 18 -17.98 3.59 -7.13
CA LYS A 18 -17.07 2.82 -7.98
C LYS A 18 -15.61 2.87 -7.51
N GLU A 19 -15.20 3.95 -6.83
CA GLU A 19 -13.82 4.12 -6.34
C GLU A 19 -13.42 3.06 -5.34
N ILE A 20 -14.37 2.46 -4.64
CA ILE A 20 -14.15 1.39 -3.66
C ILE A 20 -13.43 0.18 -4.26
N PHE A 21 -13.57 -0.05 -5.57
CA PHE A 21 -12.90 -1.16 -6.26
C PHE A 21 -11.52 -0.77 -6.82
N ASN A 22 -11.12 0.49 -6.77
CA ASN A 22 -9.80 0.91 -7.19
C ASN A 22 -8.72 0.28 -6.30
N LEU A 23 -7.59 -0.07 -6.89
CA LEU A 23 -6.48 -0.75 -6.19
C LEU A 23 -5.76 0.13 -5.18
N ASP A 24 -5.86 1.44 -5.34
CA ASP A 24 -5.28 2.46 -4.46
C ASP A 24 -6.25 2.95 -3.38
N TYR A 25 -7.52 2.52 -3.43
CA TYR A 25 -8.50 2.85 -2.41
C TYR A 25 -8.12 2.28 -1.04
N ILE A 26 -8.12 3.15 -0.03
CA ILE A 26 -7.85 2.80 1.36
C ILE A 26 -9.20 2.69 2.09
N PRO A 27 -9.61 1.50 2.54
CA PRO A 27 -10.86 1.34 3.27
C PRO A 27 -10.80 2.06 4.63
N GLU A 28 -11.95 2.50 5.13
CA GLU A 28 -12.05 3.05 6.49
C GLU A 28 -11.69 2.00 7.55
N ILE A 29 -12.11 0.77 7.33
CA ILE A 29 -11.83 -0.37 8.21
C ILE A 29 -10.99 -1.38 7.43
N ILE A 30 -9.78 -1.65 7.92
CA ILE A 30 -8.96 -2.74 7.41
C ILE A 30 -9.54 -4.06 7.94
N GLN A 31 -9.80 -4.98 7.02
CA GLN A 31 -10.24 -6.32 7.38
C GLN A 31 -9.07 -7.30 7.33
N CYS A 32 -9.06 -8.24 8.29
CA CYS A 32 -8.11 -9.36 8.36
C CYS A 32 -6.63 -8.96 8.47
N ARG A 33 -6.34 -7.70 8.82
CA ARG A 33 -4.97 -7.18 9.06
C ARG A 33 -4.85 -6.30 10.29
N ASP A 34 -5.80 -6.39 11.22
CA ASP A 34 -5.83 -5.61 12.47
C ASP A 34 -4.59 -5.88 13.32
N ALA A 35 -4.14 -7.13 13.42
CA ALA A 35 -2.96 -7.50 14.17
C ALA A 35 -1.69 -6.87 13.61
N GLN A 36 -1.54 -6.86 12.27
CA GLN A 36 -0.40 -6.24 11.59
C GLN A 36 -0.42 -4.71 11.76
N LEU A 37 -1.58 -4.07 11.57
CA LEU A 37 -1.74 -2.63 11.80
C LEU A 37 -1.39 -2.27 13.25
N LYS A 38 -1.95 -3.00 14.22
CA LYS A 38 -1.66 -2.80 15.63
C LYS A 38 -0.16 -2.93 15.94
N SER A 39 0.52 -3.91 15.35
CA SER A 39 1.97 -4.09 15.52
C SER A 39 2.76 -2.89 14.98
N VAL A 40 2.41 -2.38 13.80
CA VAL A 40 3.03 -1.17 13.23
C VAL A 40 2.84 0.03 14.14
N LEU A 41 1.61 0.27 14.61
CA LEU A 41 1.29 1.41 15.49
C LEU A 41 2.00 1.31 16.86
N ILE A 42 2.10 0.09 17.43
CA ILE A 42 2.86 -0.13 18.68
C ILE A 42 4.34 0.21 18.47
N ASN A 43 4.93 -0.16 17.34
CA ASN A 43 6.33 0.11 17.02
C ASN A 43 6.60 1.61 16.83
N ILE A 44 5.62 2.37 16.34
CA ILE A 44 5.71 3.82 16.16
C ILE A 44 5.46 4.58 17.48
N LYS A 45 4.64 4.03 18.36
CA LYS A 45 4.19 4.72 19.59
C LYS A 45 5.30 5.43 20.36
N PRO A 46 6.51 4.86 20.57
CA PRO A 46 7.58 5.55 21.30
C PRO A 46 7.96 6.89 20.70
N LEU A 47 7.80 7.07 19.37
CA LEU A 47 8.10 8.33 18.69
C LEU A 47 7.22 9.49 19.17
N LEU A 48 5.99 9.21 19.60
CA LEU A 48 5.08 10.22 20.13
C LEU A 48 5.58 10.81 21.47
N ASP A 49 6.34 10.00 22.21
CA ASP A 49 6.94 10.39 23.48
C ASP A 49 8.41 10.85 23.32
N ASN A 50 8.82 11.20 22.09
CA ASN A 50 10.19 11.55 21.73
C ASN A 50 11.23 10.46 22.08
N ASN A 51 10.78 9.21 22.15
CA ASN A 51 11.64 8.05 22.32
C ASN A 51 11.92 7.36 20.97
N LYS A 52 12.98 6.58 20.93
CA LYS A 52 13.37 5.83 19.72
C LYS A 52 12.28 4.82 19.35
N ALA A 53 11.74 4.97 18.15
CA ALA A 53 10.78 4.03 17.59
C ALA A 53 11.43 2.67 17.25
N ILE A 54 10.59 1.65 17.12
CA ILE A 54 10.99 0.34 16.62
C ILE A 54 10.67 0.30 15.14
N ASN A 55 11.67 0.01 14.32
CA ASN A 55 11.47 -0.11 12.88
C ASN A 55 10.67 -1.36 12.52
N SER A 56 9.75 -1.23 11.57
CA SER A 56 8.86 -2.31 11.14
C SER A 56 9.23 -2.81 9.76
N ILE A 57 9.47 -4.10 9.61
CA ILE A 57 9.74 -4.76 8.33
C ILE A 57 8.55 -5.63 7.97
N LEU A 58 7.76 -5.22 6.99
CA LEU A 58 6.56 -5.91 6.54
C LEU A 58 6.93 -6.86 5.40
N ILE A 59 6.83 -8.16 5.63
CA ILE A 59 7.26 -9.20 4.69
C ILE A 59 6.07 -10.06 4.28
N GLY A 60 5.95 -10.33 2.99
CA GLY A 60 4.94 -11.23 2.41
C GLY A 60 4.76 -11.00 0.91
N ASN A 61 4.07 -11.90 0.26
CA ASN A 61 3.79 -11.85 -1.17
C ASN A 61 3.08 -10.55 -1.59
N THR A 62 3.02 -10.29 -2.89
CA THR A 62 2.18 -9.21 -3.43
C THR A 62 0.70 -9.47 -3.08
N SER A 63 -0.11 -8.42 -3.03
CA SER A 63 -1.55 -8.48 -2.73
C SER A 63 -1.94 -8.99 -1.33
N THR A 64 -1.02 -9.06 -0.36
CA THR A 64 -1.29 -9.48 1.02
C THR A 64 -1.71 -8.35 1.96
N GLY A 65 -1.82 -7.10 1.45
CA GLY A 65 -2.31 -5.96 2.20
C GLY A 65 -1.25 -5.09 2.88
N LYS A 66 0.06 -5.28 2.62
CA LYS A 66 1.15 -4.47 3.20
C LYS A 66 0.99 -2.97 2.95
N THR A 67 0.86 -2.57 1.68
CA THR A 67 0.63 -1.18 1.27
C THR A 67 -0.62 -0.59 1.92
N THR A 68 -1.70 -1.37 2.01
CA THR A 68 -2.96 -0.92 2.64
C THR A 68 -2.76 -0.64 4.12
N VAL A 69 -2.04 -1.51 4.85
CA VAL A 69 -1.72 -1.32 6.28
C VAL A 69 -0.85 -0.07 6.48
N ILE A 70 0.19 0.13 5.66
CA ILE A 70 1.03 1.34 5.75
C ILE A 70 0.19 2.61 5.56
N LYS A 71 -0.56 2.68 4.47
CA LYS A 71 -1.36 3.86 4.15
C LYS A 71 -2.43 4.14 5.22
N HIS A 72 -3.01 3.09 5.79
CA HIS A 72 -3.95 3.23 6.90
C HIS A 72 -3.26 3.73 8.17
N ALA A 73 -2.10 3.17 8.51
CA ALA A 73 -1.32 3.63 9.66
C ALA A 73 -0.90 5.11 9.51
N ILE A 74 -0.48 5.52 8.32
CA ILE A 74 -0.16 6.92 8.01
C ILE A 74 -1.39 7.81 8.24
N ARG A 75 -2.55 7.44 7.69
CA ARG A 75 -3.79 8.21 7.85
C ARG A 75 -4.16 8.36 9.33
N GLU A 76 -4.17 7.27 10.11
CA GLU A 76 -4.44 7.32 11.55
C GLU A 76 -3.49 8.25 12.30
N ILE A 77 -2.21 8.24 11.93
CA ILE A 77 -1.20 9.10 12.56
C ILE A 77 -1.41 10.56 12.20
N GLU A 78 -1.66 10.87 10.93
CA GLU A 78 -1.91 12.24 10.45
C GLU A 78 -3.20 12.83 11.04
N GLU A 79 -4.24 12.02 11.25
CA GLU A 79 -5.50 12.45 11.87
C GLU A 79 -5.36 12.71 13.38
N HIS A 80 -4.47 11.99 14.07
CA HIS A 80 -4.39 12.04 15.54
C HIS A 80 -3.12 12.70 16.09
N THR A 81 -2.15 13.03 15.22
CA THR A 81 -0.86 13.59 15.64
C THR A 81 -0.35 14.66 14.69
N ASN A 82 0.67 15.41 15.10
CA ASN A 82 1.38 16.36 14.26
C ASN A 82 2.69 15.79 13.67
N LEU A 83 2.91 14.47 13.75
CA LEU A 83 4.09 13.85 13.19
C LEU A 83 4.10 13.96 11.66
N LYS A 84 5.23 14.36 11.10
CA LYS A 84 5.41 14.30 9.65
C LYS A 84 5.49 12.83 9.22
N THR A 85 4.77 12.50 8.16
CA THR A 85 4.82 11.18 7.53
C THR A 85 5.29 11.31 6.09
N CYS A 86 6.16 10.44 5.66
CA CYS A 86 6.65 10.39 4.29
C CYS A 86 6.46 8.99 3.72
N TYR A 87 5.58 8.88 2.73
CA TYR A 87 5.37 7.65 1.98
C TYR A 87 6.19 7.67 0.68
N ILE A 88 6.98 6.63 0.49
CA ILE A 88 7.85 6.41 -0.68
C ILE A 88 7.42 5.10 -1.32
N ASN A 89 6.94 5.14 -2.57
CA ASN A 89 6.66 3.95 -3.35
C ASN A 89 7.84 3.69 -4.30
N CYS A 90 8.65 2.68 -4.01
CA CYS A 90 9.86 2.39 -4.78
C CYS A 90 9.59 1.90 -6.21
N ASN A 91 8.36 1.56 -6.55
CA ASN A 91 7.96 1.32 -7.94
C ASN A 91 7.88 2.62 -8.77
N ILE A 92 7.71 3.76 -8.10
CA ILE A 92 7.67 5.11 -8.71
C ILE A 92 8.99 5.84 -8.44
N GLN A 93 9.43 5.85 -7.18
CA GLN A 93 10.71 6.38 -6.74
C GLN A 93 11.79 5.28 -6.85
N ASP A 94 12.09 4.82 -8.05
CA ASP A 94 12.89 3.65 -8.40
C ASP A 94 14.42 3.84 -8.29
N THR A 95 14.88 4.97 -7.74
CA THR A 95 16.30 5.28 -7.49
C THR A 95 16.49 5.96 -6.14
N LEU A 96 17.66 5.78 -5.53
CA LEU A 96 18.07 6.45 -4.29
C LEU A 96 17.78 7.96 -4.35
N ARG A 97 18.15 8.60 -5.46
CA ARG A 97 17.91 10.03 -5.68
C ARG A 97 16.43 10.39 -5.60
N LYS A 98 15.53 9.65 -6.29
CA LYS A 98 14.09 9.90 -6.25
C LYS A 98 13.49 9.69 -4.86
N CYS A 99 13.99 8.70 -4.10
CA CYS A 99 13.58 8.50 -2.71
C CYS A 99 13.92 9.74 -1.86
N TYR A 100 15.16 10.24 -1.94
CA TYR A 100 15.56 11.44 -1.21
C TYR A 100 14.84 12.72 -1.66
N PHE A 101 14.51 12.85 -2.95
CA PHE A 101 13.65 13.94 -3.42
C PHE A 101 12.26 13.91 -2.80
N GLN A 102 11.68 12.72 -2.66
CA GLN A 102 10.38 12.54 -2.01
C GLN A 102 10.45 12.92 -0.52
N ILE A 103 11.49 12.47 0.20
CA ILE A 103 11.72 12.84 1.61
C ILE A 103 11.91 14.36 1.72
N TYR A 104 12.74 14.93 0.88
CA TYR A 104 12.97 16.37 0.86
C TYR A 104 11.68 17.16 0.68
N ARG A 105 10.88 16.79 -0.32
CA ARG A 105 9.60 17.44 -0.61
C ARG A 105 8.67 17.46 0.61
N VAL A 106 8.57 16.34 1.32
CA VAL A 106 7.72 16.22 2.51
C VAL A 106 8.28 17.02 3.68
N LEU A 107 9.58 16.95 3.95
CA LEU A 107 10.18 17.62 5.10
C LEU A 107 10.22 19.14 4.97
N PHE A 108 10.43 19.66 3.75
CA PHE A 108 10.56 21.08 3.48
C PHE A 108 9.29 21.72 2.88
N ASP A 109 8.25 20.94 2.63
CA ASP A 109 7.00 21.37 1.97
C ASP A 109 7.25 22.10 0.62
N ARG A 110 8.32 21.71 -0.08
CA ARG A 110 8.74 22.27 -1.39
C ARG A 110 9.63 21.30 -2.17
N GLU A 111 9.69 21.51 -3.47
CA GLU A 111 10.64 20.79 -4.33
C GLU A 111 12.10 21.21 -4.08
N ALA A 112 13.02 20.27 -4.20
CA ALA A 112 14.43 20.55 -4.18
C ALA A 112 14.83 21.42 -5.39
N ARG A 113 15.80 22.34 -5.21
CA ARG A 113 16.28 23.21 -6.30
C ARG A 113 16.88 22.36 -7.42
N ARG A 114 16.61 22.77 -8.65
CA ARG A 114 17.23 22.13 -9.82
C ARG A 114 18.74 22.22 -9.75
N GLY A 115 19.43 21.13 -10.12
CA GLY A 115 20.90 21.08 -10.16
C GLY A 115 21.59 20.69 -8.85
N LEU A 116 20.87 20.49 -7.74
CA LEU A 116 21.47 19.94 -6.53
C LEU A 116 21.93 18.50 -6.76
N SER A 117 23.12 18.16 -6.25
CA SER A 117 23.59 16.78 -6.25
C SER A 117 22.79 15.92 -5.27
N THR A 118 22.83 14.60 -5.42
CA THR A 118 22.14 13.69 -4.50
C THR A 118 22.68 13.82 -3.09
N GLU A 119 23.99 13.96 -2.96
CA GLU A 119 24.71 14.09 -1.68
C GLU A 119 24.27 15.35 -0.91
N LEU A 120 24.12 16.48 -1.59
CA LEU A 120 23.63 17.72 -0.96
C LEU A 120 22.18 17.58 -0.46
N ILE A 121 21.32 16.90 -1.25
CA ILE A 121 19.94 16.66 -0.83
C ILE A 121 19.89 15.71 0.38
N GLN A 122 20.72 14.67 0.40
CA GLN A 122 20.89 13.77 1.53
C GLN A 122 21.32 14.53 2.78
N GLU A 123 22.33 15.37 2.67
CA GLU A 123 22.82 16.17 3.80
C GLU A 123 21.75 17.12 4.36
N GLU A 124 20.99 17.83 3.49
CA GLU A 124 19.89 18.69 3.93
C GLU A 124 18.77 17.88 4.59
N VAL A 125 18.42 16.71 4.03
CA VAL A 125 17.40 15.80 4.59
C VAL A 125 17.84 15.30 5.97
N MET A 126 19.09 14.85 6.12
CA MET A 126 19.60 14.36 7.41
C MET A 126 19.57 15.43 8.47
N LYS A 127 20.06 16.64 8.17
CA LYS A 127 19.98 17.79 9.09
C LYS A 127 18.55 18.10 9.49
N LYS A 128 17.60 18.01 8.55
CA LYS A 128 16.18 18.29 8.86
C LYS A 128 15.56 17.21 9.73
N LEU A 129 15.93 15.95 9.55
CA LEU A 129 15.49 14.83 10.40
C LEU A 129 16.06 14.87 11.83
N GLU A 130 17.17 15.57 12.08
CA GLU A 130 17.65 15.86 13.44
C GLU A 130 16.75 16.84 14.19
N GLU A 131 16.13 17.77 13.45
CA GLU A 131 15.29 18.82 14.03
C GLU A 131 13.88 18.38 14.34
N GLN A 132 13.38 17.34 13.67
CA GLN A 132 11.98 16.90 13.77
C GLN A 132 11.81 15.40 13.64
N SER A 133 10.90 14.84 14.44
CA SER A 133 10.49 13.45 14.32
C SER A 133 9.72 13.19 13.03
N CYS A 134 10.00 12.06 12.37
CA CYS A 134 9.35 11.71 11.12
C CYS A 134 9.13 10.20 10.99
N ILE A 135 8.05 9.82 10.33
CA ILE A 135 7.79 8.44 9.93
C ILE A 135 8.10 8.31 8.45
N LEU A 136 9.04 7.43 8.11
CA LEU A 136 9.41 7.12 6.74
C LEU A 136 8.89 5.73 6.36
N ALA A 137 7.91 5.68 5.49
CA ALA A 137 7.35 4.44 4.97
C ALA A 137 7.89 4.18 3.56
N ILE A 138 8.72 3.16 3.42
CA ILE A 138 9.37 2.75 2.16
C ILE A 138 8.67 1.49 1.67
N ASP A 139 7.77 1.67 0.71
CA ASP A 139 6.96 0.60 0.17
C ASP A 139 7.62 -0.01 -1.06
N ASP A 140 7.61 -1.36 -1.10
CA ASP A 140 8.13 -2.16 -2.20
C ASP A 140 9.63 -1.89 -2.50
N ILE A 141 10.48 -1.89 -1.47
CA ILE A 141 11.92 -1.59 -1.58
C ILE A 141 12.66 -2.49 -2.60
N ASN A 142 12.12 -3.66 -2.89
CA ASN A 142 12.65 -4.61 -3.87
C ASN A 142 12.58 -4.10 -5.33
N TYR A 143 11.94 -2.98 -5.61
CA TYR A 143 11.99 -2.30 -6.91
C TYR A 143 13.23 -1.40 -7.07
N LEU A 144 13.92 -1.06 -5.98
CA LEU A 144 15.22 -0.41 -6.08
C LEU A 144 16.29 -1.38 -6.58
N SER A 145 17.33 -0.85 -7.22
CA SER A 145 18.54 -1.61 -7.44
C SER A 145 19.12 -2.06 -6.09
N LYS A 146 19.82 -3.20 -6.05
CA LYS A 146 20.46 -3.69 -4.81
C LYS A 146 21.37 -2.63 -4.17
N ASN A 147 22.10 -1.90 -5.00
CA ASN A 147 23.00 -0.84 -4.54
C ASN A 147 22.20 0.32 -3.91
N ASP A 148 21.15 0.79 -4.56
CA ASP A 148 20.30 1.87 -4.03
C ASP A 148 19.58 1.47 -2.75
N ALA A 149 19.08 0.23 -2.69
CA ALA A 149 18.43 -0.32 -1.49
C ALA A 149 19.44 -0.42 -0.33
N ASN A 150 20.65 -0.96 -0.57
CA ASN A 150 21.71 -1.02 0.43
C ASN A 150 22.06 0.38 0.95
N ASN A 151 22.26 1.35 0.05
CA ASN A 151 22.62 2.71 0.41
C ASN A 151 21.51 3.36 1.22
N LEU A 152 20.25 3.28 0.76
CA LEU A 152 19.10 3.87 1.45
C LEU A 152 18.93 3.30 2.88
N ILE A 153 18.99 1.96 3.02
CA ILE A 153 18.88 1.30 4.31
C ILE A 153 20.05 1.70 5.21
N ASN A 154 21.29 1.55 4.72
CA ASN A 154 22.47 1.86 5.52
C ASN A 154 22.51 3.33 5.97
N GLU A 155 22.17 4.27 5.09
CA GLU A 155 22.17 5.70 5.40
C GLU A 155 21.12 6.05 6.43
N LEU A 156 19.87 5.64 6.25
CA LEU A 156 18.80 5.95 7.18
C LEU A 156 18.98 5.30 8.56
N PHE A 157 19.53 4.08 8.63
CA PHE A 157 19.76 3.40 9.89
C PHE A 157 21.03 3.83 10.60
N ARG A 158 22.15 4.00 9.88
CA ARG A 158 23.42 4.45 10.47
C ARG A 158 23.40 5.92 10.85
N SER A 159 22.64 6.74 10.13
CA SER A 159 22.45 8.13 10.50
C SER A 159 21.89 8.26 11.92
N ASN A 160 21.12 7.27 12.37
CA ASN A 160 20.63 7.20 13.76
C ASN A 160 21.77 7.04 14.80
N GLU A 161 22.96 6.57 14.40
CA GLU A 161 24.13 6.48 15.27
C GLU A 161 24.93 7.80 15.32
N PHE A 162 24.92 8.57 14.21
CA PHE A 162 25.71 9.79 14.07
C PHE A 162 24.89 11.08 14.29
N TYR A 163 23.62 11.07 13.86
CA TYR A 163 22.76 12.26 13.80
C TYR A 163 21.62 12.27 14.83
N HIS A 164 21.56 11.31 15.78
CA HIS A 164 20.50 11.24 16.79
C HIS A 164 19.08 11.40 16.20
N LEU A 165 18.84 10.79 15.05
CA LEU A 165 17.56 10.90 14.36
C LEU A 165 16.44 10.29 15.18
N ASN A 166 15.33 10.99 15.29
CA ASN A 166 14.10 10.46 15.89
C ASN A 166 13.12 10.09 14.78
N ILE A 167 13.37 8.97 14.11
CA ILE A 167 12.57 8.46 13.00
C ILE A 167 12.02 7.07 13.28
N ALA A 168 10.85 6.78 12.71
CA ALA A 168 10.31 5.43 12.59
C ALA A 168 10.36 5.00 11.12
N LEU A 169 11.00 3.85 10.84
CA LEU A 169 11.05 3.28 9.51
C LEU A 169 10.03 2.13 9.39
N ILE A 170 9.26 2.17 8.30
CA ILE A 170 8.37 1.09 7.90
C ILE A 170 8.81 0.67 6.50
N ILE A 171 9.28 -0.56 6.34
CA ILE A 171 9.79 -1.05 5.05
C ILE A 171 8.97 -2.25 4.63
N THR A 172 8.52 -2.30 3.35
CA THR A 172 7.90 -3.51 2.81
C THR A 172 8.83 -4.25 1.86
N ILE A 173 8.77 -5.57 1.98
CA ILE A 173 9.51 -6.52 1.13
C ILE A 173 8.50 -7.54 0.59
N ASN A 174 8.47 -7.69 -0.73
CA ASN A 174 7.56 -8.64 -1.39
C ASN A 174 8.15 -10.05 -1.52
N ASP A 175 9.48 -10.17 -1.45
CA ASP A 175 10.20 -11.43 -1.63
C ASP A 175 11.31 -11.53 -0.60
N GLU A 176 11.26 -12.59 0.22
CA GLU A 176 12.33 -12.86 1.21
C GLU A 176 13.71 -13.06 0.55
N THR A 177 13.75 -13.53 -0.71
CA THR A 177 15.03 -13.71 -1.43
C THR A 177 15.74 -12.39 -1.67
N PHE A 178 14.99 -11.30 -1.85
CA PHE A 178 15.54 -9.95 -1.97
C PHE A 178 16.35 -9.56 -0.73
N LYS A 179 15.82 -9.83 0.48
CA LYS A 179 16.51 -9.57 1.75
C LYS A 179 17.90 -10.24 1.80
N TYR A 180 17.97 -11.52 1.37
CA TYR A 180 19.24 -12.24 1.33
C TYR A 180 20.18 -11.81 0.21
N SER A 181 19.69 -11.04 -0.76
CA SER A 181 20.50 -10.50 -1.86
C SER A 181 21.23 -9.21 -1.50
N LEU A 182 20.86 -8.57 -0.39
CA LEU A 182 21.47 -7.33 0.12
C LEU A 182 22.80 -7.62 0.83
N GLU A 183 23.55 -6.56 1.11
CA GLU A 183 24.77 -6.64 1.90
C GLU A 183 24.48 -7.07 3.35
N LYS A 184 25.45 -7.74 4.00
CA LYS A 184 25.30 -8.26 5.38
C LYS A 184 24.85 -7.20 6.38
N ASN A 185 25.33 -5.95 6.21
CA ASN A 185 24.96 -4.83 7.08
C ASN A 185 23.46 -4.50 6.93
N ALA A 186 22.98 -4.32 5.70
CA ALA A 186 21.57 -4.07 5.42
C ALA A 186 20.70 -5.26 5.85
N GLN A 187 21.16 -6.49 5.63
CA GLN A 187 20.48 -7.69 6.12
C GLN A 187 20.30 -7.68 7.64
N SER A 188 21.36 -7.35 8.40
CA SER A 188 21.31 -7.32 9.87
C SER A 188 20.31 -6.27 10.39
N ILE A 189 20.21 -5.15 9.70
CA ILE A 189 19.23 -4.09 9.98
C ILE A 189 17.79 -4.61 9.74
N LEU A 190 17.58 -5.32 8.64
CA LEU A 190 16.28 -5.89 8.27
C LEU A 190 15.90 -7.15 9.07
N LEU A 191 16.78 -7.66 9.93
CA LEU A 191 16.45 -8.72 10.90
C LEU A 191 15.65 -8.21 12.12
N GLY A 192 15.35 -6.91 12.20
CA GLY A 192 14.59 -6.29 13.29
C GLY A 192 13.18 -6.83 13.47
N HIS A 193 12.22 -5.97 13.70
CA HIS A 193 10.83 -6.39 13.93
C HIS A 193 10.12 -6.74 12.63
N GLU A 194 10.18 -8.03 12.25
CA GLU A 194 9.46 -8.57 11.11
C GLU A 194 7.97 -8.73 11.44
N ILE A 195 7.12 -8.16 10.60
CA ILE A 195 5.67 -8.34 10.62
C ILE A 195 5.30 -9.12 9.36
N ARG A 196 4.86 -10.37 9.55
CA ARG A 196 4.55 -11.28 8.44
C ARG A 196 3.14 -11.08 7.92
N PHE A 197 3.03 -11.02 6.61
CA PHE A 197 1.78 -10.94 5.86
C PHE A 197 1.61 -12.22 5.04
N ASN A 198 0.93 -13.19 5.64
CA ASN A 198 0.58 -14.42 4.93
C ASN A 198 -0.45 -14.12 3.85
N ASP A 199 -0.51 -14.97 2.83
CA ASP A 199 -1.57 -14.92 1.83
C ASP A 199 -2.94 -15.00 2.52
N TYR A 200 -3.92 -14.32 1.96
CA TYR A 200 -5.28 -14.37 2.50
C TYR A 200 -5.88 -15.76 2.30
N THR A 201 -6.58 -16.25 3.31
CA THR A 201 -7.42 -17.45 3.19
C THR A 201 -8.63 -17.16 2.30
N LYS A 202 -9.31 -18.21 1.83
CA LYS A 202 -10.56 -18.09 1.07
C LYS A 202 -11.60 -17.24 1.80
N ASP A 203 -11.78 -17.49 3.08
CA ASP A 203 -12.79 -16.81 3.91
C ASP A 203 -12.43 -15.33 4.13
N GLU A 204 -11.16 -15.02 4.29
CA GLU A 204 -10.68 -13.64 4.38
C GLU A 204 -10.91 -12.89 3.07
N ILE A 205 -10.61 -13.50 1.91
CA ILE A 205 -10.86 -12.92 0.59
C ILE A 205 -12.37 -12.67 0.42
N TYR A 206 -13.22 -13.66 0.73
CA TYR A 206 -14.66 -13.52 0.66
C TYR A 206 -15.16 -12.35 1.53
N SER A 207 -14.70 -12.28 2.78
CA SER A 207 -15.08 -11.21 3.70
C SER A 207 -14.70 -9.82 3.20
N ILE A 208 -13.48 -9.68 2.66
CA ILE A 208 -12.99 -8.42 2.09
C ILE A 208 -13.80 -8.04 0.85
N LEU A 209 -14.02 -8.96 -0.08
CA LEU A 209 -14.81 -8.71 -1.29
C LEU A 209 -16.25 -8.38 -0.95
N LYS A 210 -16.86 -9.08 0.00
CA LYS A 210 -18.23 -8.81 0.47
C LYS A 210 -18.37 -7.41 1.07
N TYR A 211 -17.40 -7.01 1.91
CA TYR A 211 -17.36 -5.65 2.45
C TYR A 211 -17.29 -4.60 1.34
N ARG A 212 -16.42 -4.81 0.35
CA ARG A 212 -16.26 -3.90 -0.80
C ARG A 212 -17.52 -3.85 -1.67
N CYS A 213 -18.15 -4.99 -1.93
CA CYS A 213 -19.41 -5.07 -2.68
C CYS A 213 -20.54 -4.33 -1.96
N ASN A 214 -20.72 -4.54 -0.67
CA ASN A 214 -21.76 -3.86 0.11
C ASN A 214 -21.60 -2.33 0.11
N ALA A 215 -20.38 -1.85 0.15
CA ALA A 215 -20.07 -0.42 0.12
C ALA A 215 -20.08 0.17 -1.30
N GLY A 216 -19.72 -0.61 -2.34
CA GLY A 216 -19.49 -0.11 -3.69
C GLY A 216 -20.61 -0.40 -4.69
N LEU A 217 -21.38 -1.48 -4.52
CA LEU A 217 -22.47 -1.88 -5.42
C LEU A 217 -23.83 -1.59 -4.83
N LYS A 218 -24.82 -1.38 -5.71
CA LYS A 218 -26.23 -1.38 -5.33
C LYS A 218 -26.66 -2.78 -4.90
N ASP A 219 -27.76 -2.86 -4.15
CA ASP A 219 -28.25 -4.11 -3.61
C ASP A 219 -28.67 -5.05 -4.75
N HIS A 220 -28.41 -6.34 -4.56
CA HIS A 220 -28.76 -7.42 -5.50
C HIS A 220 -27.99 -7.42 -6.84
N VAL A 221 -26.95 -6.61 -7.01
CA VAL A 221 -26.10 -6.62 -8.22
C VAL A 221 -25.31 -7.93 -8.32
N ILE A 222 -24.80 -8.44 -7.20
CA ILE A 222 -24.08 -9.72 -7.08
C ILE A 222 -24.68 -10.52 -5.92
N ASN A 223 -24.79 -11.84 -6.07
CA ASN A 223 -25.23 -12.71 -5.00
C ASN A 223 -24.06 -13.40 -4.28
N ASP A 224 -24.34 -14.06 -3.14
CA ASP A 224 -23.31 -14.69 -2.31
C ASP A 224 -22.62 -15.87 -3.04
N GLU A 225 -23.33 -16.65 -3.86
CA GLU A 225 -22.75 -17.76 -4.63
C GLU A 225 -21.76 -17.26 -5.69
N GLN A 226 -22.14 -16.21 -6.40
CA GLN A 226 -21.28 -15.55 -7.38
C GLN A 226 -20.02 -14.96 -6.73
N LEU A 227 -20.19 -14.30 -5.58
CA LEU A 227 -19.09 -13.75 -4.82
C LEU A 227 -18.15 -14.85 -4.28
N GLU A 228 -18.71 -15.98 -3.87
CA GLU A 228 -17.93 -17.14 -3.45
C GLU A 228 -17.09 -17.72 -4.61
N ARG A 229 -17.65 -17.81 -5.81
CA ARG A 229 -16.90 -18.22 -7.02
C ARG A 229 -15.71 -17.29 -7.31
N ILE A 230 -15.94 -15.97 -7.26
CA ILE A 230 -14.87 -14.97 -7.45
C ILE A 230 -13.81 -15.09 -6.35
N SER A 231 -14.23 -15.32 -5.10
CA SER A 231 -13.30 -15.48 -3.96
C SER A 231 -12.45 -16.75 -4.12
N ASN A 232 -13.04 -17.85 -4.53
CA ASN A 232 -12.33 -19.10 -4.81
C ASN A 232 -11.28 -18.92 -5.91
N TYR A 233 -11.66 -18.26 -6.99
CA TYR A 233 -10.73 -17.93 -8.07
C TYR A 233 -9.58 -17.04 -7.57
N SER A 234 -9.89 -15.98 -6.84
CA SER A 234 -8.89 -15.05 -6.29
C SER A 234 -7.94 -15.75 -5.33
N HIS A 235 -8.43 -16.68 -4.51
CA HIS A 235 -7.62 -17.51 -3.62
C HIS A 235 -6.71 -18.46 -4.40
N LYS A 236 -7.25 -19.16 -5.43
CA LYS A 236 -6.49 -20.09 -6.28
C LYS A 236 -5.29 -19.43 -6.95
N ILE A 237 -5.40 -18.16 -7.33
CA ILE A 237 -4.32 -17.37 -7.96
C ILE A 237 -3.57 -16.48 -6.96
N ALA A 238 -3.81 -16.62 -5.66
CA ALA A 238 -3.23 -15.82 -4.57
C ALA A 238 -3.29 -14.31 -4.82
N SER A 239 -4.43 -13.80 -5.33
CA SER A 239 -4.55 -12.38 -5.68
C SER A 239 -5.92 -11.77 -5.38
N LEU A 240 -6.04 -11.13 -4.22
CA LEU A 240 -7.21 -10.31 -3.85
C LEU A 240 -7.47 -9.20 -4.88
N ARG A 241 -6.40 -8.60 -5.45
CA ARG A 241 -6.51 -7.54 -6.48
C ARG A 241 -7.30 -8.00 -7.69
N ARG A 242 -7.13 -9.25 -8.12
CA ARG A 242 -7.88 -9.83 -9.24
C ARG A 242 -9.37 -9.92 -8.94
N GLY A 243 -9.74 -10.29 -7.71
CA GLY A 243 -11.15 -10.31 -7.30
C GLY A 243 -11.80 -8.91 -7.36
N LEU A 244 -11.11 -7.90 -6.87
CA LEU A 244 -11.58 -6.50 -6.91
C LEU A 244 -11.74 -6.00 -8.36
N ILE A 245 -10.72 -6.21 -9.20
CA ILE A 245 -10.77 -5.84 -10.62
C ILE A 245 -11.92 -6.57 -11.32
N LEU A 246 -12.08 -7.87 -11.07
CA LEU A 246 -13.14 -8.65 -11.71
C LEU A 246 -14.52 -8.12 -11.36
N ILE A 247 -14.79 -7.82 -10.09
CA ILE A 247 -16.07 -7.23 -9.67
C ILE A 247 -16.31 -5.89 -10.35
N GLN A 248 -15.26 -5.05 -10.45
CA GLN A 248 -15.36 -3.75 -11.11
C GLN A 248 -15.67 -3.92 -12.60
N VAL A 249 -15.00 -4.83 -13.29
CA VAL A 249 -15.22 -5.11 -14.73
C VAL A 249 -16.62 -5.67 -14.96
N LEU A 250 -17.06 -6.63 -14.14
CA LEU A 250 -18.42 -7.20 -14.24
C LEU A 250 -19.48 -6.12 -14.05
N GLY A 251 -19.31 -5.25 -13.02
CA GLY A 251 -20.21 -4.12 -12.81
C GLY A 251 -20.27 -3.16 -14.01
N GLN A 252 -19.13 -2.82 -14.61
CA GLN A 252 -19.07 -1.98 -15.81
C GLN A 252 -19.72 -2.65 -17.02
N THR A 253 -19.54 -3.96 -17.19
CA THR A 253 -20.12 -4.70 -18.30
C THR A 253 -21.65 -4.65 -18.24
N ILE A 254 -22.24 -4.98 -17.09
CA ILE A 254 -23.70 -4.95 -16.95
C ILE A 254 -24.27 -3.52 -17.03
N GLU A 255 -23.52 -2.50 -16.58
CA GLU A 255 -23.91 -1.09 -16.83
C GLU A 255 -24.02 -0.77 -18.32
N SER A 256 -23.01 -1.16 -19.10
CA SER A 256 -23.00 -0.92 -20.55
C SER A 256 -24.14 -1.65 -21.28
N GLU A 257 -24.62 -2.75 -20.73
CA GLU A 257 -25.74 -3.53 -21.24
C GLU A 257 -27.09 -3.14 -20.59
N SER A 258 -27.12 -2.08 -19.76
CA SER A 258 -28.29 -1.63 -19.00
C SER A 258 -28.95 -2.71 -18.14
N ARG A 259 -28.14 -3.65 -17.63
CA ARG A 259 -28.58 -4.73 -16.74
C ARG A 259 -28.33 -4.37 -15.29
N CYS A 260 -29.22 -4.79 -14.39
CA CYS A 260 -29.14 -4.52 -12.94
C CYS A 260 -28.37 -5.58 -12.16
N LYS A 261 -28.10 -6.75 -12.75
CA LYS A 261 -27.51 -7.90 -12.06
C LYS A 261 -26.44 -8.57 -12.90
N ILE A 262 -25.43 -9.09 -12.22
CA ILE A 262 -24.44 -10.00 -12.80
C ILE A 262 -25.08 -11.37 -12.94
N GLU A 263 -24.89 -12.00 -14.09
CA GLU A 263 -25.33 -13.36 -14.40
C GLU A 263 -24.13 -14.31 -14.33
N ASP A 264 -24.38 -15.61 -14.19
CA ASP A 264 -23.32 -16.60 -14.05
C ASP A 264 -22.45 -16.68 -15.32
N GLU A 265 -23.08 -16.48 -16.49
CA GLU A 265 -22.39 -16.43 -17.79
C GLU A 265 -21.39 -15.27 -17.88
N ASP A 266 -21.63 -14.18 -17.16
CA ASP A 266 -20.67 -13.06 -17.11
C ASP A 266 -19.40 -13.47 -16.36
N ILE A 267 -19.56 -14.21 -15.25
CA ILE A 267 -18.44 -14.72 -14.45
C ILE A 267 -17.70 -15.81 -15.21
N ASP A 268 -18.40 -16.70 -15.94
CA ASP A 268 -17.80 -17.81 -16.70
C ASP A 268 -16.81 -17.33 -17.77
N LYS A 269 -16.98 -16.10 -18.27
CA LYS A 269 -16.04 -15.49 -19.22
C LYS A 269 -14.64 -15.25 -18.61
N TYR A 270 -14.55 -15.09 -17.30
CA TYR A 270 -13.31 -14.68 -16.60
C TYR A 270 -12.81 -15.71 -15.59
N VAL A 271 -13.69 -16.51 -15.03
CA VAL A 271 -13.40 -17.50 -13.99
C VAL A 271 -13.57 -18.89 -14.59
N PRO A 272 -12.46 -19.58 -14.94
CA PRO A 272 -12.54 -20.97 -15.41
C PRO A 272 -13.06 -21.88 -14.29
N TYR A 273 -13.83 -22.90 -14.71
CA TYR A 273 -14.40 -23.92 -13.81
C TYR A 273 -13.30 -24.71 -13.05
#